data_c89cc998800e9ef624069f822e8bba8e
#
_entry.id   c89cc998800e9ef624069f822e8bba8e
#
_cell.length_a   1.000
_cell.length_b   1.000
_cell.length_c   1.000
_cell.angle_alpha   90.00
_cell.angle_beta   90.00
_cell.angle_gamma   90.00
#
_symmetry.space_group_name_H-M   'P 1'
#
loop_
_entity.id
_entity.type
_entity.pdbx_description
1 polymer ?
#
loop_
_entity_poly.entity_id
_entity_poly.type
_entity_poly.pdbx_seq_one_letter_code
_entity_poly.pdbx_strand_id
1 'polypeptide(L)'
;FLGSFDGDGHTISNLNYTSNVYNCGAGLFGVSCGEVKNLTLENATVAVTEGTSMAIGGVVGYNMGSVDNVTLKGDSTITGNNCVGGIVGGNNNSITNCTVEGATVVVIGDNHFTDQIIQADIAECGGLVVGGSFGGSIDSCTASGTVKATGNEPVGLGGIGGCLEMMDTITNCTADVTIESENGGHAIGGLCGYAGTHSNPDICLETEGFS
;
A
#
# COMPACT_ATOMS: atom_id res chain seq x y z
N PHE A 1 -0.08 15.20 9.45
CA PHE A 1 -0.63 14.99 10.79
C PHE A 1 0.48 14.61 11.76
N LEU A 2 0.63 15.34 12.87
CA LEU A 2 1.71 15.15 13.84
C LEU A 2 1.23 14.68 15.23
N GLY A 3 -0.09 14.60 15.42
CA GLY A 3 -0.71 14.26 16.69
C GLY A 3 -0.97 12.77 16.87
N SER A 4 -1.82 12.45 17.84
CA SER A 4 -2.39 11.11 17.99
C SER A 4 -3.89 11.18 17.66
N PHE A 5 -4.34 10.29 16.79
CA PHE A 5 -5.75 10.07 16.52
C PHE A 5 -6.13 8.69 17.06
N ASP A 6 -7.00 8.70 18.04
CA ASP A 6 -7.61 7.48 18.59
C ASP A 6 -9.08 7.44 18.19
N GLY A 7 -9.45 6.49 17.36
CA GLY A 7 -10.83 6.30 16.90
C GLY A 7 -11.75 5.72 17.97
N ASP A 8 -11.19 5.27 19.12
CA ASP A 8 -11.94 4.68 20.24
C ASP A 8 -12.90 3.55 19.79
N GLY A 9 -12.50 2.79 18.77
CA GLY A 9 -13.31 1.72 18.17
C GLY A 9 -14.47 2.21 17.30
N HIS A 10 -14.55 3.50 17.01
CA HIS A 10 -15.62 4.04 16.16
C HIS A 10 -15.37 3.75 14.68
N THR A 11 -16.45 3.83 13.90
CA THR A 11 -16.44 3.63 12.45
C THR A 11 -16.62 4.95 11.72
N ILE A 12 -15.76 5.21 10.76
CA ILE A 12 -15.94 6.23 9.73
C ILE A 12 -16.43 5.50 8.47
N SER A 13 -17.59 5.91 7.93
CA SER A 13 -18.17 5.23 6.77
C SER A 13 -18.29 6.16 5.57
N ASN A 14 -18.21 5.55 4.37
CA ASN A 14 -18.47 6.22 3.10
C ASN A 14 -17.52 7.40 2.81
N LEU A 15 -16.25 7.29 3.23
CA LEU A 15 -15.24 8.22 2.75
C LEU A 15 -15.20 8.14 1.22
N ASN A 16 -15.35 9.28 0.57
CA ASN A 16 -15.22 9.37 -0.87
C ASN A 16 -14.26 10.51 -1.21
N TYR A 17 -13.07 10.14 -1.65
CA TYR A 17 -12.03 11.06 -2.09
C TYR A 17 -11.58 10.68 -3.49
N THR A 18 -11.71 11.60 -4.43
CA THR A 18 -11.22 11.43 -5.81
C THR A 18 -10.38 12.64 -6.20
N SER A 19 -9.22 12.40 -6.76
CA SER A 19 -8.31 13.44 -7.23
C SER A 19 -7.69 13.05 -8.57
N ASN A 20 -7.43 14.06 -9.40
CA ASN A 20 -6.71 13.94 -10.65
C ASN A 20 -5.44 14.80 -10.69
N VAL A 21 -4.92 15.16 -9.53
CA VAL A 21 -3.71 15.98 -9.40
C VAL A 21 -2.68 15.29 -8.53
N TYR A 22 -1.41 15.72 -8.67
CA TYR A 22 -0.31 15.24 -7.86
C TYR A 22 -0.58 15.39 -6.35
N ASN A 23 -0.30 14.31 -5.61
CA ASN A 23 -0.36 14.27 -4.15
C ASN A 23 0.83 13.51 -3.58
N CYS A 24 1.46 14.02 -2.52
CA CYS A 24 2.47 13.27 -1.77
C CYS A 24 1.87 12.04 -1.08
N GLY A 25 0.60 12.12 -0.68
CA GLY A 25 -0.14 11.03 -0.08
C GLY A 25 -1.64 11.32 -0.08
N ALA A 26 -2.45 10.30 -0.30
CA ALA A 26 -3.91 10.36 -0.27
C ALA A 26 -4.49 9.29 0.64
N GLY A 27 -5.52 9.63 1.41
CA GLY A 27 -6.21 8.77 2.37
C GLY A 27 -7.07 9.58 3.32
N LEU A 28 -7.62 8.96 4.36
CA LEU A 28 -8.25 9.70 5.47
C LEU A 28 -7.24 10.68 6.09
N PHE A 29 -5.99 10.26 6.20
CA PHE A 29 -4.82 11.10 6.49
C PHE A 29 -3.86 11.04 5.29
N GLY A 30 -3.60 12.18 4.64
CA GLY A 30 -2.68 12.20 3.49
C GLY A 30 -1.26 11.78 3.88
N VAL A 31 -0.68 12.45 4.89
CA VAL A 31 0.62 12.11 5.49
C VAL A 31 0.49 12.12 7.02
N SER A 32 0.97 11.06 7.67
CA SER A 32 0.99 10.97 9.14
C SER A 32 2.41 10.74 9.66
N CYS A 33 2.85 11.62 10.56
CA CYS A 33 4.05 11.43 11.37
C CYS A 33 3.70 11.12 12.84
N GLY A 34 2.42 11.00 13.14
CA GLY A 34 1.88 10.72 14.46
C GLY A 34 1.28 9.32 14.54
N GLU A 35 0.42 9.12 15.52
CA GLU A 35 -0.25 7.85 15.78
C GLU A 35 -1.68 7.87 15.22
N VAL A 36 -2.08 6.83 14.50
CA VAL A 36 -3.47 6.58 14.08
C VAL A 36 -3.87 5.20 14.58
N LYS A 37 -4.89 5.13 15.42
CA LYS A 37 -5.28 3.86 16.02
C LYS A 37 -6.77 3.70 16.31
N ASN A 38 -7.15 2.42 16.57
CA ASN A 38 -8.48 2.04 17.07
C ASN A 38 -9.62 2.56 16.17
N LEU A 39 -9.49 2.40 14.86
CA LEU A 39 -10.42 2.95 13.88
C LEU A 39 -10.94 1.86 12.95
N THR A 40 -12.22 1.92 12.61
CA THR A 40 -12.77 1.21 11.45
C THR A 40 -13.08 2.20 10.34
N LEU A 41 -12.60 1.94 9.13
CA LEU A 41 -13.01 2.62 7.90
C LEU A 41 -13.85 1.67 7.06
N GLU A 42 -15.05 2.08 6.68
CA GLU A 42 -16.03 1.22 6.01
C GLU A 42 -16.56 1.86 4.74
N ASN A 43 -16.66 1.07 3.66
CA ASN A 43 -17.17 1.51 2.35
C ASN A 43 -16.44 2.76 1.83
N ALA A 44 -15.13 2.75 1.88
CA ALA A 44 -14.30 3.88 1.46
C ALA A 44 -13.95 3.80 -0.02
N THR A 45 -14.02 4.94 -0.69
CA THR A 45 -13.44 5.10 -2.04
C THR A 45 -12.36 6.18 -1.96
N VAL A 46 -11.13 5.77 -2.23
CA VAL A 46 -9.99 6.68 -2.38
C VAL A 46 -9.39 6.43 -3.76
N ALA A 47 -9.46 7.41 -4.65
CA ALA A 47 -9.00 7.26 -6.02
C ALA A 47 -8.15 8.45 -6.47
N VAL A 48 -6.94 8.17 -6.91
CA VAL A 48 -6.06 9.12 -7.59
C VAL A 48 -5.71 8.54 -8.95
N THR A 49 -6.41 9.00 -9.99
CA THR A 49 -6.43 8.38 -11.31
C THR A 49 -5.54 9.07 -12.34
N GLU A 50 -5.10 10.28 -12.06
CA GLU A 50 -4.23 11.04 -12.95
C GLU A 50 -3.11 11.70 -12.14
N GLY A 51 -2.00 12.01 -12.80
CA GLY A 51 -0.83 12.58 -12.14
C GLY A 51 -0.03 11.54 -11.37
N THR A 52 1.08 11.97 -10.83
CA THR A 52 1.99 11.12 -10.07
C THR A 52 1.71 11.28 -8.58
N SER A 53 1.06 10.30 -7.95
CA SER A 53 0.91 10.26 -6.50
C SER A 53 1.92 9.28 -5.91
N MET A 54 2.59 9.66 -4.82
CA MET A 54 3.61 8.79 -4.22
C MET A 54 2.98 7.61 -3.49
N ALA A 55 1.90 7.85 -2.72
CA ALA A 55 1.33 6.83 -1.88
C ALA A 55 -0.18 7.05 -1.65
N ILE A 56 -0.96 6.03 -1.86
CA ILE A 56 -2.40 6.06 -1.73
C ILE A 56 -2.84 4.95 -0.77
N GLY A 57 -3.47 5.32 0.33
CA GLY A 57 -4.04 4.39 1.30
C GLY A 57 -5.46 4.75 1.66
N GLY A 58 -6.25 3.79 2.09
CA GLY A 58 -7.59 4.08 2.59
C GLY A 58 -7.54 4.96 3.84
N VAL A 59 -6.63 4.66 4.75
CA VAL A 59 -6.50 5.35 6.03
C VAL A 59 -5.33 6.34 6.01
N VAL A 60 -4.14 5.91 5.66
CA VAL A 60 -2.96 6.79 5.61
C VAL A 60 -2.30 6.68 4.25
N GLY A 61 -2.14 7.80 3.56
CA GLY A 61 -1.38 7.84 2.32
C GLY A 61 0.09 7.49 2.57
N TYR A 62 0.81 8.31 3.32
CA TYR A 62 2.20 8.07 3.68
C TYR A 62 2.41 8.09 5.19
N ASN A 63 2.86 6.97 5.75
CA ASN A 63 3.07 6.77 7.19
C ASN A 63 4.54 6.92 7.58
N MET A 64 4.85 7.90 8.41
CA MET A 64 6.12 8.08 9.11
C MET A 64 5.97 7.94 10.65
N GLY A 65 4.76 7.63 11.10
CA GLY A 65 4.41 7.39 12.49
C GLY A 65 3.95 5.95 12.70
N SER A 66 2.89 5.74 13.45
CA SER A 66 2.34 4.42 13.71
C SER A 66 0.88 4.29 13.30
N VAL A 67 0.52 3.11 12.76
CA VAL A 67 -0.86 2.72 12.48
C VAL A 67 -1.13 1.43 13.25
N ASP A 68 -2.05 1.46 14.20
CA ASP A 68 -2.32 0.32 15.09
C ASP A 68 -3.82 0.05 15.25
N ASN A 69 -4.20 -1.22 15.21
CA ASN A 69 -5.58 -1.66 15.41
C ASN A 69 -6.59 -0.91 14.52
N VAL A 70 -6.30 -0.90 13.21
CA VAL A 70 -7.14 -0.27 12.20
C VAL A 70 -7.77 -1.34 11.31
N THR A 71 -9.08 -1.21 11.07
CA THR A 71 -9.83 -2.10 10.18
C THR A 71 -10.33 -1.34 8.95
N LEU A 72 -10.07 -1.88 7.77
CA LEU A 72 -10.70 -1.50 6.51
C LEU A 72 -11.65 -2.60 6.06
N LYS A 73 -12.92 -2.27 5.81
CA LYS A 73 -13.92 -3.27 5.46
C LYS A 73 -14.99 -2.77 4.49
N GLY A 74 -15.91 -3.68 4.14
CA GLY A 74 -17.03 -3.41 3.25
C GLY A 74 -16.58 -3.21 1.79
N ASP A 75 -17.40 -2.55 0.97
CA ASP A 75 -17.13 -2.30 -0.45
C ASP A 75 -16.05 -1.19 -0.62
N SER A 76 -14.92 -1.33 0.09
CA SER A 76 -13.84 -0.35 0.03
C SER A 76 -12.97 -0.56 -1.21
N THR A 77 -12.69 0.53 -1.95
CA THR A 77 -11.85 0.52 -3.14
C THR A 77 -10.80 1.61 -3.07
N ILE A 78 -9.53 1.22 -3.17
CA ILE A 78 -8.38 2.13 -3.14
C ILE A 78 -7.65 2.04 -4.47
N THR A 79 -7.59 3.15 -5.20
CA THR A 79 -7.05 3.19 -6.57
C THR A 79 -5.95 4.24 -6.70
N GLY A 80 -4.87 3.88 -7.35
CA GLY A 80 -3.77 4.81 -7.61
C GLY A 80 -2.68 4.26 -8.51
N ASN A 81 -1.64 5.07 -8.74
CA ASN A 81 -0.57 4.75 -9.70
C ASN A 81 0.64 4.07 -9.07
N ASN A 82 1.11 4.54 -7.91
CA ASN A 82 2.33 4.03 -7.28
C ASN A 82 2.00 3.15 -6.07
N CYS A 83 2.55 3.42 -4.90
CA CYS A 83 2.30 2.61 -3.72
C CYS A 83 0.83 2.69 -3.29
N VAL A 84 0.05 1.67 -3.60
CA VAL A 84 -1.38 1.62 -3.31
C VAL A 84 -1.66 0.57 -2.25
N GLY A 85 -2.10 0.99 -1.08
CA GLY A 85 -2.41 0.09 0.03
C GLY A 85 -3.86 0.23 0.51
N GLY A 86 -4.46 -0.85 0.93
CA GLY A 86 -5.79 -0.78 1.51
C GLY A 86 -5.82 0.11 2.75
N ILE A 87 -4.89 -0.05 3.66
CA ILE A 87 -4.77 0.78 4.87
C ILE A 87 -3.73 1.88 4.68
N VAL A 88 -2.50 1.54 4.29
CA VAL A 88 -1.38 2.46 4.16
C VAL A 88 -0.80 2.38 2.76
N GLY A 89 -0.64 3.52 2.08
CA GLY A 89 0.01 3.56 0.77
C GLY A 89 1.51 3.32 0.87
N GLY A 90 2.24 4.24 1.48
CA GLY A 90 3.67 4.14 1.75
C GLY A 90 3.99 4.12 3.24
N ASN A 91 4.91 3.28 3.69
CA ASN A 91 5.24 3.11 5.09
C ASN A 91 6.73 3.24 5.37
N ASN A 92 7.10 4.02 6.39
CA ASN A 92 8.46 4.15 6.92
C ASN A 92 8.54 3.86 8.41
N ASN A 93 7.50 3.29 9.03
CA ASN A 93 7.51 3.01 10.46
C ASN A 93 6.63 1.77 10.74
N SER A 94 5.74 1.79 11.71
CA SER A 94 5.03 0.61 12.16
C SER A 94 3.56 0.56 11.68
N ILE A 95 3.15 -0.64 11.28
CA ILE A 95 1.75 -1.02 11.03
C ILE A 95 1.50 -2.28 11.84
N THR A 96 0.59 -2.22 12.82
CA THR A 96 0.35 -3.32 13.75
C THR A 96 -1.13 -3.62 13.93
N ASN A 97 -1.47 -4.89 14.15
CA ASN A 97 -2.83 -5.33 14.51
C ASN A 97 -3.92 -4.86 13.52
N CYS A 98 -3.57 -4.68 12.26
CA CYS A 98 -4.49 -4.14 11.27
C CYS A 98 -5.22 -5.24 10.50
N THR A 99 -6.46 -4.95 10.10
CA THR A 99 -7.32 -5.91 9.39
C THR A 99 -7.91 -5.29 8.13
N VAL A 100 -7.88 -6.04 7.03
CA VAL A 100 -8.60 -5.71 5.79
C VAL A 100 -9.58 -6.82 5.46
N GLU A 101 -10.86 -6.46 5.29
CA GLU A 101 -11.95 -7.39 5.02
C GLU A 101 -12.66 -7.03 3.70
N GLY A 102 -12.36 -7.78 2.64
CA GLY A 102 -13.08 -7.72 1.36
C GLY A 102 -12.78 -6.49 0.48
N ALA A 103 -11.76 -5.70 0.82
CA ALA A 103 -11.41 -4.50 0.03
C ALA A 103 -10.78 -4.84 -1.33
N THR A 104 -10.88 -3.89 -2.26
CA THR A 104 -10.20 -3.92 -3.55
C THR A 104 -9.13 -2.84 -3.63
N VAL A 105 -7.90 -3.23 -3.89
CA VAL A 105 -6.79 -2.33 -4.20
C VAL A 105 -6.53 -2.39 -5.70
N VAL A 106 -6.50 -1.23 -6.37
CA VAL A 106 -6.28 -1.13 -7.81
C VAL A 106 -5.05 -0.28 -8.11
N VAL A 107 -4.04 -0.90 -8.69
CA VAL A 107 -2.85 -0.22 -9.21
C VAL A 107 -3.08 0.03 -10.69
N ILE A 108 -3.22 1.30 -11.07
CA ILE A 108 -3.52 1.68 -12.47
C ILE A 108 -2.26 1.94 -13.30
N GLY A 109 -1.08 2.04 -12.71
CA GLY A 109 0.26 2.19 -13.33
C GLY A 109 0.25 2.81 -14.73
N ASP A 110 1.28 3.35 -15.20
CA ASP A 110 1.65 3.82 -16.54
C ASP A 110 2.53 5.09 -16.44
N ASN A 111 2.88 5.49 -15.23
CA ASN A 111 3.75 6.62 -15.04
C ASN A 111 5.11 6.15 -14.51
N HIS A 112 5.98 5.75 -15.41
CA HIS A 112 7.39 5.70 -15.10
C HIS A 112 7.82 7.08 -14.57
N PHE A 113 8.15 7.16 -13.29
CA PHE A 113 8.81 8.31 -12.73
C PHE A 113 10.22 8.40 -13.36
N THR A 114 10.31 9.04 -14.52
CA THR A 114 11.58 9.36 -15.17
C THR A 114 12.20 10.63 -14.62
N ASP A 115 11.77 11.10 -13.46
CA ASP A 115 12.36 12.30 -12.88
C ASP A 115 13.67 11.94 -12.16
N GLN A 116 14.78 12.23 -12.83
CA GLN A 116 16.16 11.93 -12.41
C GLN A 116 16.60 12.63 -11.11
N ILE A 117 15.72 13.32 -10.41
CA ILE A 117 16.03 14.04 -9.17
C ILE A 117 15.75 13.21 -7.91
N ILE A 118 14.85 12.25 -7.99
CA ILE A 118 14.58 11.29 -6.90
C ILE A 118 14.98 9.92 -7.43
N GLN A 119 16.20 9.49 -7.13
CA GLN A 119 16.71 8.15 -7.45
C GLN A 119 16.09 7.03 -6.57
N ALA A 120 14.86 7.21 -6.15
CA ALA A 120 14.05 6.15 -5.63
C ALA A 120 12.98 5.88 -6.68
N ASP A 121 13.14 4.81 -7.43
CA ASP A 121 12.08 4.26 -8.26
C ASP A 121 10.94 3.89 -7.31
N ILE A 122 10.00 4.81 -7.10
CA ILE A 122 8.78 4.53 -6.35
C ILE A 122 7.98 3.61 -7.23
N ALA A 123 8.06 2.35 -6.90
CA ALA A 123 7.54 1.30 -7.71
C ALA A 123 6.01 1.28 -7.71
N GLU A 124 5.44 0.96 -8.85
CA GLU A 124 4.03 0.62 -8.99
C GLU A 124 3.74 -0.66 -8.21
N CYS A 125 3.31 -0.51 -6.97
CA CYS A 125 3.08 -1.64 -6.08
C CYS A 125 1.74 -1.55 -5.35
N GLY A 126 1.16 -2.72 -5.10
CA GLY A 126 -0.13 -2.85 -4.45
C GLY A 126 -0.19 -3.95 -3.40
N GLY A 127 -0.80 -3.64 -2.26
CA GLY A 127 -1.07 -4.61 -1.20
C GLY A 127 -2.31 -4.26 -0.40
N LEU A 128 -2.97 -5.26 0.17
CA LEU A 128 -4.20 -5.00 0.95
C LEU A 128 -3.91 -4.21 2.24
N VAL A 129 -2.78 -4.43 2.88
CA VAL A 129 -2.39 -3.65 4.06
C VAL A 129 -1.55 -2.44 3.65
N VAL A 130 -0.46 -2.66 2.91
CA VAL A 130 0.48 -1.62 2.52
C VAL A 130 0.89 -1.75 1.06
N GLY A 131 0.94 -0.63 0.34
CA GLY A 131 1.45 -0.60 -1.03
C GLY A 131 2.96 -0.81 -1.07
N GLY A 132 3.71 0.09 -0.45
CA GLY A 132 5.17 0.02 -0.32
C GLY A 132 5.64 0.32 1.09
N SER A 133 6.70 -0.36 1.56
CA SER A 133 7.32 -0.11 2.85
C SER A 133 8.83 0.07 2.69
N PHE A 134 9.40 1.06 3.36
CA PHE A 134 10.74 1.58 3.13
C PHE A 134 11.54 1.70 4.43
N GLY A 135 11.66 0.64 5.19
CA GLY A 135 12.35 0.60 6.49
C GLY A 135 11.40 0.55 7.68
N GLY A 136 10.21 -0.04 7.49
CA GLY A 136 9.20 -0.18 8.52
C GLY A 136 9.00 -1.60 9.04
N SER A 137 7.96 -1.78 9.84
CA SER A 137 7.52 -3.09 10.33
C SER A 137 6.01 -3.28 10.12
N ILE A 138 5.64 -4.49 9.76
CA ILE A 138 4.24 -4.90 9.61
C ILE A 138 4.05 -6.15 10.47
N ASP A 139 3.29 -6.05 11.52
CA ASP A 139 3.10 -7.14 12.46
C ASP A 139 1.63 -7.39 12.78
N SER A 140 1.28 -8.67 12.93
CA SER A 140 -0.05 -9.11 13.39
C SER A 140 -1.19 -8.56 12.51
N CYS A 141 -0.97 -8.48 11.19
CA CYS A 141 -1.97 -7.99 10.24
C CYS A 141 -2.66 -9.15 9.51
N THR A 142 -3.95 -8.98 9.26
CA THR A 142 -4.76 -9.95 8.52
C THR A 142 -5.44 -9.24 7.35
N ALA A 143 -5.39 -9.84 6.17
CA ALA A 143 -6.01 -9.26 4.99
C ALA A 143 -6.79 -10.28 4.16
N SER A 144 -7.97 -9.88 3.71
CA SER A 144 -8.72 -10.58 2.67
C SER A 144 -9.27 -9.59 1.64
N GLY A 145 -9.28 -9.98 0.37
CA GLY A 145 -9.76 -9.13 -0.70
C GLY A 145 -9.05 -9.33 -2.03
N THR A 146 -9.07 -8.28 -2.87
CA THR A 146 -8.49 -8.32 -4.20
C THR A 146 -7.42 -7.25 -4.37
N VAL A 147 -6.27 -7.63 -4.92
CA VAL A 147 -5.26 -6.69 -5.43
C VAL A 147 -5.25 -6.81 -6.96
N LYS A 148 -5.54 -5.72 -7.64
CA LYS A 148 -5.65 -5.68 -9.09
C LYS A 148 -4.69 -4.68 -9.70
N ALA A 149 -3.96 -5.07 -10.74
CA ALA A 149 -3.21 -4.15 -11.58
C ALA A 149 -3.82 -4.09 -12.99
N THR A 150 -4.09 -2.88 -13.47
CA THR A 150 -4.62 -2.62 -14.82
C THR A 150 -3.60 -1.92 -15.71
N GLY A 151 -2.52 -1.43 -15.14
CA GLY A 151 -1.39 -0.82 -15.85
C GLY A 151 -0.42 -1.84 -16.45
N ASN A 152 0.66 -1.33 -17.02
CA ASN A 152 1.70 -2.16 -17.60
C ASN A 152 2.75 -2.52 -16.54
N GLU A 153 3.02 -3.84 -16.39
CA GLU A 153 4.15 -4.38 -15.63
C GLU A 153 4.31 -3.82 -14.20
N PRO A 154 3.31 -3.95 -13.31
CA PRO A 154 3.46 -3.53 -11.91
C PRO A 154 4.67 -4.23 -11.29
N VAL A 155 5.43 -3.48 -10.47
CA VAL A 155 6.66 -4.01 -9.87
C VAL A 155 6.36 -5.05 -8.81
N GLY A 156 5.42 -4.78 -7.91
CA GLY A 156 5.09 -5.71 -6.84
C GLY A 156 3.62 -5.73 -6.44
N LEU A 157 3.01 -6.92 -6.45
CA LEU A 157 1.65 -7.13 -5.95
C LEU A 157 1.65 -8.21 -4.87
N GLY A 158 1.07 -7.93 -3.71
CA GLY A 158 1.01 -8.89 -2.62
C GLY A 158 -0.22 -8.75 -1.74
N GLY A 159 -0.54 -9.80 -1.00
CA GLY A 159 -1.72 -9.82 -0.12
C GLY A 159 -1.56 -8.89 1.10
N ILE A 160 -0.40 -8.84 1.71
CA ILE A 160 -0.09 -7.90 2.80
C ILE A 160 0.60 -6.66 2.23
N GLY A 161 1.69 -6.83 1.49
CA GLY A 161 2.47 -5.73 0.96
C GLY A 161 2.89 -5.91 -0.49
N GLY A 162 2.89 -4.84 -1.26
CA GLY A 162 3.34 -4.85 -2.64
C GLY A 162 4.86 -4.92 -2.72
N CYS A 163 5.54 -3.88 -2.27
CA CYS A 163 7.00 -3.80 -2.23
C CYS A 163 7.49 -3.55 -0.81
N LEU A 164 8.47 -4.32 -0.37
CA LEU A 164 9.12 -4.17 0.93
C LEU A 164 10.61 -3.98 0.73
N GLU A 165 11.16 -2.92 1.29
CA GLU A 165 12.55 -2.53 1.10
C GLU A 165 13.28 -2.30 2.44
N MET A 166 14.60 -2.12 2.37
CA MET A 166 15.42 -1.65 3.48
C MET A 166 15.27 -2.43 4.79
N MET A 167 15.26 -3.77 4.71
CA MET A 167 15.13 -4.66 5.88
C MET A 167 13.77 -4.54 6.60
N ASP A 168 12.72 -4.21 5.86
CA ASP A 168 11.36 -4.30 6.36
C ASP A 168 11.06 -5.69 6.93
N THR A 169 10.21 -5.73 7.93
CA THR A 169 9.79 -6.99 8.55
C THR A 169 8.30 -7.20 8.40
N ILE A 170 7.91 -8.40 7.96
CA ILE A 170 6.54 -8.91 8.08
C ILE A 170 6.54 -10.05 9.09
N THR A 171 5.76 -9.92 10.15
CA THR A 171 5.63 -10.94 11.18
C THR A 171 4.16 -11.19 11.53
N ASN A 172 3.83 -12.43 11.84
CA ASN A 172 2.49 -12.83 12.31
C ASN A 172 1.32 -12.39 11.39
N CYS A 173 1.59 -12.21 10.09
CA CYS A 173 0.58 -11.75 9.14
C CYS A 173 -0.03 -12.90 8.34
N THR A 174 -1.30 -12.73 7.96
CA THR A 174 -2.03 -13.69 7.11
C THR A 174 -2.74 -12.95 5.97
N ALA A 175 -2.81 -13.60 4.80
CA ALA A 175 -3.51 -13.08 3.64
C ALA A 175 -4.38 -14.15 2.98
N ASP A 176 -5.62 -13.80 2.66
CA ASP A 176 -6.52 -14.54 1.78
C ASP A 176 -6.87 -13.62 0.61
N VAL A 177 -6.06 -13.69 -0.45
CA VAL A 177 -6.04 -12.67 -1.50
C VAL A 177 -6.27 -13.25 -2.88
N THR A 178 -7.06 -12.55 -3.69
CA THR A 178 -7.07 -12.70 -5.14
C THR A 178 -6.18 -11.62 -5.74
N ILE A 179 -5.22 -12.03 -6.57
CA ILE A 179 -4.34 -11.09 -7.27
C ILE A 179 -4.61 -11.20 -8.77
N GLU A 180 -4.93 -10.06 -9.38
CA GLU A 180 -5.23 -9.95 -10.81
C GLU A 180 -4.28 -8.95 -11.47
N SER A 181 -3.59 -9.36 -12.52
CA SER A 181 -2.77 -8.46 -13.34
C SER A 181 -3.09 -8.67 -14.80
N GLU A 182 -3.53 -7.60 -15.47
CA GLU A 182 -3.97 -7.68 -16.88
C GLU A 182 -2.77 -7.83 -17.83
N ASN A 183 -1.63 -7.25 -17.48
CA ASN A 183 -0.45 -7.18 -18.35
C ASN A 183 0.81 -7.86 -17.76
N GLY A 184 0.63 -8.75 -16.80
CA GLY A 184 1.75 -9.38 -16.08
C GLY A 184 2.25 -8.55 -14.89
N GLY A 185 3.49 -8.74 -14.49
CA GLY A 185 4.12 -8.04 -13.38
C GLY A 185 5.46 -8.67 -13.04
N HIS A 186 6.37 -7.89 -12.45
CA HIS A 186 7.72 -8.39 -12.13
C HIS A 186 7.70 -9.31 -10.91
N ALA A 187 6.97 -8.96 -9.87
CA ALA A 187 6.91 -9.76 -8.65
C ALA A 187 5.49 -9.85 -8.10
N ILE A 188 4.92 -11.04 -8.11
CA ILE A 188 3.57 -11.31 -7.62
C ILE A 188 3.64 -12.40 -6.56
N GLY A 189 3.18 -12.12 -5.35
CA GLY A 189 3.23 -13.07 -4.25
C GLY A 189 2.00 -13.02 -3.36
N GLY A 190 1.56 -14.16 -2.86
CA GLY A 190 0.37 -14.25 -2.01
C GLY A 190 0.46 -13.43 -0.71
N LEU A 191 1.66 -13.25 -0.17
CA LEU A 191 1.89 -12.42 1.02
C LEU A 191 2.55 -11.09 0.66
N CYS A 192 3.66 -11.14 -0.07
CA CYS A 192 4.44 -9.99 -0.50
C CYS A 192 4.84 -10.16 -1.96
N GLY A 193 4.71 -9.11 -2.77
CA GLY A 193 5.14 -9.13 -4.15
C GLY A 193 6.66 -9.10 -4.25
N TYR A 194 7.28 -8.05 -3.78
CA TYR A 194 8.72 -7.83 -3.82
C TYR A 194 9.27 -7.60 -2.42
N ALA A 195 10.39 -8.23 -2.10
CA ALA A 195 11.14 -7.97 -0.87
C ALA A 195 12.64 -7.90 -1.21
N GLY A 196 13.25 -6.72 -1.06
CA GLY A 196 14.64 -6.52 -1.44
C GLY A 196 15.22 -5.19 -0.98
N THR A 197 16.46 -4.94 -1.36
CA THR A 197 17.18 -3.72 -0.95
C THR A 197 17.06 -2.56 -1.93
N HIS A 198 16.46 -2.79 -3.10
CA HIS A 198 16.28 -1.79 -4.15
C HIS A 198 14.94 -2.03 -4.85
N SER A 199 14.25 -0.96 -5.17
CA SER A 199 12.99 -0.97 -5.93
C SER A 199 13.16 -1.27 -7.44
N ASN A 200 14.36 -1.59 -7.88
CA ASN A 200 14.59 -1.97 -9.27
C ASN A 200 14.56 -3.50 -9.41
N PRO A 201 13.50 -4.09 -9.98
CA PRO A 201 13.40 -5.53 -10.20
C PRO A 201 14.47 -6.07 -11.15
N ASP A 202 15.02 -5.24 -12.04
CA ASP A 202 16.09 -5.65 -12.95
C ASP A 202 17.36 -6.06 -12.20
N ILE A 203 17.61 -5.50 -11.01
CA ILE A 203 18.72 -5.87 -10.14
C ILE A 203 18.51 -7.25 -9.48
N CYS A 204 17.29 -7.64 -9.23
CA CYS A 204 16.98 -8.97 -8.68
C CYS A 204 17.12 -10.10 -9.69
N LEU A 205 16.99 -9.79 -10.99
CA LEU A 205 17.14 -10.77 -12.06
C LEU A 205 18.61 -11.05 -12.41
N GLU A 206 19.54 -10.16 -12.04
CA GLU A 206 20.98 -10.35 -12.28
C GLU A 206 21.68 -11.20 -11.22
N THR A 207 21.05 -11.54 -10.10
CA THR A 207 21.60 -12.52 -9.16
C THR A 207 21.35 -13.93 -9.70
N GLU A 208 22.22 -14.39 -10.57
CA GLU A 208 22.31 -15.80 -10.96
C GLU A 208 22.38 -16.68 -9.71
N GLY A 209 21.36 -17.50 -9.51
CA GLY A 209 21.51 -18.60 -8.57
C GLY A 209 20.39 -18.95 -7.62
N PHE A 210 19.15 -18.81 -8.00
CA PHE A 210 18.08 -19.59 -7.36
C PHE A 210 17.67 -20.73 -8.29
N SER A 211 18.40 -21.84 -8.16
CA SER A 211 18.01 -23.16 -8.68
C SER A 211 17.25 -23.95 -7.60
#